data_36f4a3c1911f1f52f20deab3f16063e9
#
_entry.id   36f4a3c1911f1f52f20deab3f16063e9
#
_cell.length_a   1.000
_cell.length_b   1.000
_cell.length_c   1.000
_cell.angle_alpha   90.00
_cell.angle_beta   90.00
_cell.angle_gamma   90.00
#
_symmetry.space_group_name_H-M   'P 1'
#
loop_
_entity.id
_entity.type
_entity.pdbx_description
1 polymer ?
#
loop_
_entity_poly.entity_id
_entity_poly.type
_entity_poly.pdbx_seq_one_letter_code
_entity_poly.pdbx_strand_id
1 'polypeptide(L)'
;MIASKLRAGAGAAVGPLSLVDDNGPELPADDWVRVWPRLAGICGSDLATIDGHSSRYFEDYVSFPFVPGHEVVADTADGRRVVLEPVLGHAARGFEPPFVGASPGDGNDYRHLTCGHLEPGLQTGFCESTGGGWSTEFVAHPSQLHEVPEWMSDELAVTMEPVAGGVHAALRAGVDDGDTVAVIGAGPMGLVTVAALRHLTAPGSILIGAKYPIQRELAAEFGADVVCAPNELARAVRRATGSFMIGNHLSGGADVVIDAVGSSDSITNAIAMCRPRGRVLLLGMPGAVDLDLTPLWHRETELVGSYTYGTETLLDGRTASSFELAFELAGKVPFDRLISATYPLARYVEAITHAGEAGSRGAIKVAFDLRNERRRGLPDT
;
A
#
# COMPACT_ATOMS: atom_id res chain seq x y z
N MET A 1 5.07 30.58 9.86
CA MET A 1 5.89 29.52 10.46
C MET A 1 6.48 28.69 9.34
N ILE A 2 7.78 28.38 9.34
CA ILE A 2 8.43 27.65 8.25
C ILE A 2 8.26 26.16 8.55
N ALA A 3 7.65 25.41 7.62
CA ALA A 3 7.54 23.95 7.71
C ALA A 3 8.76 23.29 7.06
N SER A 4 9.33 22.28 7.75
CA SER A 4 10.40 21.47 7.19
C SER A 4 9.83 20.27 6.43
N LYS A 5 10.25 20.09 5.18
CA LYS A 5 9.75 19.01 4.31
C LYS A 5 10.81 18.46 3.37
N LEU A 6 10.66 17.19 3.00
CA LEU A 6 11.37 16.60 1.86
C LEU A 6 10.58 16.89 0.59
N ARG A 7 11.28 17.33 -0.46
CA ARG A 7 10.65 17.67 -1.74
C ARG A 7 11.27 16.85 -2.87
N ALA A 8 10.43 16.17 -3.63
CA ALA A 8 10.84 15.50 -4.86
C ALA A 8 10.75 16.50 -6.03
N GLY A 9 11.78 16.58 -6.84
CA GLY A 9 11.80 17.47 -7.99
C GLY A 9 12.81 17.02 -9.05
N ALA A 10 12.51 17.32 -10.31
CA ALA A 10 13.43 17.07 -11.41
C ALA A 10 14.66 17.97 -11.30
N GLY A 11 15.86 17.39 -11.26
CA GLY A 11 17.12 18.10 -11.47
C GLY A 11 17.95 18.48 -10.22
N ALA A 12 17.73 17.84 -9.08
CA ALA A 12 18.65 18.01 -7.95
C ALA A 12 20.03 17.43 -8.25
N ALA A 13 21.07 18.22 -8.05
CA ALA A 13 22.48 17.82 -8.37
C ALA A 13 23.02 16.67 -7.48
N VAL A 14 22.28 16.25 -6.46
CA VAL A 14 22.67 15.25 -5.44
C VAL A 14 21.55 14.25 -5.16
N GLY A 15 20.64 14.02 -6.09
CA GLY A 15 19.49 13.13 -5.94
C GLY A 15 18.16 13.86 -6.09
N PRO A 16 17.04 13.12 -6.23
CA PRO A 16 15.73 13.72 -6.49
C PRO A 16 15.08 14.36 -5.24
N LEU A 17 15.64 14.17 -4.04
CA LEU A 17 15.12 14.68 -2.78
C LEU A 17 16.00 15.74 -2.16
N SER A 18 15.38 16.76 -1.58
CA SER A 18 16.05 17.76 -0.74
C SER A 18 15.17 18.12 0.47
N LEU A 19 15.79 18.27 1.62
CA LEU A 19 15.14 18.87 2.79
C LEU A 19 15.08 20.39 2.60
N VAL A 20 13.90 20.94 2.64
CA VAL A 20 13.64 22.37 2.47
C VAL A 20 12.76 22.91 3.58
N ASP A 21 12.95 24.19 3.91
CA ASP A 21 12.07 24.92 4.82
C ASP A 21 11.26 25.92 4.00
N ASP A 22 9.93 25.81 4.09
CA ASP A 22 9.02 26.77 3.46
C ASP A 22 7.73 26.95 4.30
N ASN A 23 6.77 27.71 3.76
CA ASN A 23 5.53 28.02 4.47
C ASN A 23 4.48 26.90 4.46
N GLY A 24 4.81 25.73 3.95
CA GLY A 24 3.85 24.64 3.76
C GLY A 24 2.87 24.91 2.60
N PRO A 25 1.98 23.94 2.27
CA PRO A 25 0.99 24.13 1.22
C PRO A 25 -0.13 25.09 1.65
N GLU A 26 -0.69 25.83 0.70
CA GLU A 26 -1.93 26.58 0.92
C GLU A 26 -3.12 25.61 0.98
N LEU A 27 -4.23 26.02 1.62
CA LEU A 27 -5.47 25.24 1.59
C LEU A 27 -6.07 25.33 0.18
N PRO A 28 -6.31 24.20 -0.51
CA PRO A 28 -6.85 24.21 -1.86
C PRO A 28 -8.29 24.74 -1.95
N ALA A 29 -9.08 24.55 -0.88
CA ALA A 29 -10.43 25.06 -0.73
C ALA A 29 -10.78 25.25 0.75
N ASP A 30 -11.93 25.89 1.03
CA ASP A 30 -12.34 26.28 2.40
C ASP A 30 -12.62 25.08 3.33
N ASP A 31 -12.96 23.94 2.76
CA ASP A 31 -13.25 22.68 3.47
C ASP A 31 -12.01 21.83 3.75
N TRP A 32 -10.86 22.20 3.22
CA TRP A 32 -9.60 21.51 3.48
C TRP A 32 -9.04 21.88 4.85
N VAL A 33 -8.30 20.95 5.46
CA VAL A 33 -7.70 21.15 6.78
C VAL A 33 -6.19 20.91 6.76
N ARG A 34 -5.47 21.62 7.64
CA ARG A 34 -4.07 21.33 7.94
C ARG A 34 -3.97 20.16 8.89
N VAL A 35 -2.99 19.30 8.65
CA VAL A 35 -2.67 18.15 9.48
C VAL A 35 -1.17 18.08 9.75
N TRP A 36 -0.82 17.58 10.92
CA TRP A 36 0.57 17.52 11.41
C TRP A 36 0.95 16.06 11.63
N PRO A 37 1.82 15.48 10.77
CA PRO A 37 2.25 14.11 10.90
C PRO A 37 2.89 13.79 12.25
N ARG A 38 2.55 12.63 12.79
CA ARG A 38 3.19 11.99 13.95
C ARG A 38 4.20 10.97 13.50
N LEU A 39 3.76 10.02 12.66
CA LEU A 39 4.59 9.08 11.93
C LEU A 39 4.20 9.10 10.45
N ALA A 40 5.19 8.90 9.59
CA ALA A 40 4.99 8.75 8.16
C ALA A 40 5.81 7.56 7.63
N GLY A 41 5.15 6.55 7.08
CA GLY A 41 5.77 5.36 6.50
C GLY A 41 6.58 5.67 5.24
N ILE A 42 7.52 4.79 4.93
CA ILE A 42 8.24 4.75 3.66
C ILE A 42 7.71 3.56 2.87
N CYS A 43 7.02 3.84 1.77
CA CYS A 43 6.46 2.84 0.87
C CYS A 43 7.44 2.44 -0.23
N GLY A 44 7.25 1.24 -0.80
CA GLY A 44 7.96 0.83 -2.00
C GLY A 44 7.72 1.74 -3.21
N SER A 45 6.55 2.39 -3.30
CA SER A 45 6.24 3.38 -4.35
C SER A 45 7.07 4.65 -4.23
N ASP A 46 7.32 5.12 -3.00
CA ASP A 46 8.23 6.25 -2.76
C ASP A 46 9.65 5.91 -3.23
N LEU A 47 10.15 4.72 -2.85
CA LEU A 47 11.47 4.25 -3.26
C LEU A 47 11.58 4.11 -4.79
N ALA A 48 10.58 3.51 -5.44
CA ALA A 48 10.55 3.37 -6.90
C ALA A 48 10.56 4.74 -7.60
N THR A 49 9.91 5.74 -7.02
CA THR A 49 9.90 7.11 -7.56
C THR A 49 11.25 7.79 -7.38
N ILE A 50 11.88 7.64 -6.21
CA ILE A 50 13.23 8.17 -5.93
C ILE A 50 14.29 7.57 -6.86
N ASP A 51 14.17 6.26 -7.10
CA ASP A 51 15.11 5.52 -7.96
C ASP A 51 14.81 5.64 -9.47
N GLY A 52 13.73 6.36 -9.84
CA GLY A 52 13.31 6.52 -11.23
C GLY A 52 12.75 5.26 -11.87
N HIS A 53 12.27 4.30 -11.07
CA HIS A 53 11.69 3.03 -11.53
C HIS A 53 10.16 3.06 -11.63
N SER A 54 9.51 4.18 -11.23
CA SER A 54 8.07 4.35 -11.41
C SER A 54 7.68 4.30 -12.89
N SER A 55 6.54 3.68 -13.18
CA SER A 55 6.04 3.59 -14.55
C SER A 55 5.71 4.98 -15.10
N ARG A 56 6.11 5.24 -16.35
CA ARG A 56 5.73 6.45 -17.09
C ARG A 56 4.23 6.60 -17.28
N TYR A 57 3.47 5.52 -17.14
CA TYR A 57 2.01 5.57 -17.13
C TYR A 57 1.43 6.58 -16.14
N PHE A 58 2.15 6.85 -15.04
CA PHE A 58 1.71 7.77 -14.01
C PHE A 58 2.12 9.23 -14.25
N GLU A 59 2.90 9.56 -15.28
CA GLU A 59 3.40 10.92 -15.53
C GLU A 59 2.27 11.95 -15.63
N ASP A 60 1.15 11.58 -16.25
CA ASP A 60 -0.02 12.47 -16.41
C ASP A 60 -0.87 12.60 -15.13
N TYR A 61 -0.63 11.77 -14.12
CA TYR A 61 -1.36 11.69 -12.86
C TYR A 61 -0.55 12.18 -11.66
N VAL A 62 0.56 12.88 -11.88
CA VAL A 62 1.46 13.38 -10.83
C VAL A 62 1.90 14.78 -11.19
N SER A 63 1.92 15.68 -10.22
CA SER A 63 2.47 17.04 -10.40
C SER A 63 3.75 17.21 -9.58
N PHE A 64 4.71 17.93 -10.15
CA PHE A 64 6.01 18.21 -9.53
C PHE A 64 6.20 19.72 -9.31
N PRO A 65 6.92 20.08 -8.25
CA PRO A 65 7.54 19.25 -7.22
C PRO A 65 6.53 18.89 -6.13
N PHE A 66 6.58 17.66 -5.62
CA PHE A 66 5.71 17.23 -4.52
C PHE A 66 6.53 16.81 -3.28
N VAL A 67 5.86 16.73 -2.14
CA VAL A 67 6.40 16.19 -0.90
C VAL A 67 5.91 14.75 -0.77
N PRO A 68 6.80 13.73 -0.70
CA PRO A 68 6.40 12.33 -0.56
C PRO A 68 5.74 11.99 0.78
N GLY A 69 5.29 10.74 0.90
CA GLY A 69 4.71 10.17 2.10
C GLY A 69 3.19 10.20 2.09
N HIS A 70 2.62 9.00 2.04
CA HIS A 70 1.18 8.77 1.94
C HIS A 70 0.66 7.80 2.99
N GLU A 71 1.52 7.12 3.73
CA GLU A 71 1.19 6.29 4.88
C GLU A 71 1.38 7.12 6.15
N VAL A 72 0.32 7.72 6.69
CA VAL A 72 0.45 8.78 7.69
C VAL A 72 -0.54 8.62 8.83
N VAL A 73 -0.05 8.74 10.06
CA VAL A 73 -0.86 9.11 11.22
C VAL A 73 -0.50 10.54 11.62
N ALA A 74 -1.50 11.39 11.84
CA ALA A 74 -1.35 12.83 12.07
C ALA A 74 -2.32 13.34 13.12
N ASP A 75 -2.10 14.60 13.55
CA ASP A 75 -3.07 15.38 14.33
C ASP A 75 -3.72 16.44 13.46
N THR A 76 -4.96 16.76 13.78
CA THR A 76 -5.72 17.89 13.24
C THR A 76 -5.68 19.08 14.21
N ALA A 77 -6.06 20.28 13.74
CA ALA A 77 -6.06 21.51 14.56
C ALA A 77 -7.04 21.43 15.77
N ASP A 78 -8.09 20.63 15.67
CA ASP A 78 -9.06 20.38 16.75
C ASP A 78 -8.62 19.26 17.73
N GLY A 79 -7.38 18.76 17.57
CA GLY A 79 -6.76 17.80 18.47
C GLY A 79 -7.13 16.33 18.21
N ARG A 80 -7.87 16.01 17.16
CA ARG A 80 -8.13 14.62 16.76
C ARG A 80 -6.88 14.00 16.15
N ARG A 81 -6.66 12.73 16.46
CA ARG A 81 -5.65 11.90 15.82
C ARG A 81 -6.28 11.15 14.66
N VAL A 82 -5.68 11.23 13.48
CA VAL A 82 -6.25 10.71 12.23
C VAL A 82 -5.24 9.91 11.44
N VAL A 83 -5.73 8.94 10.65
CA VAL A 83 -4.99 8.25 9.58
C VAL A 83 -5.42 8.83 8.24
N LEU A 84 -4.46 9.02 7.36
CA LEU A 84 -4.69 9.47 5.99
C LEU A 84 -5.09 8.30 5.08
N GLU A 85 -6.23 8.42 4.39
CA GLU A 85 -6.53 7.70 3.15
C GLU A 85 -6.06 8.58 1.98
N PRO A 86 -4.91 8.29 1.36
CA PRO A 86 -4.21 9.30 0.56
C PRO A 86 -4.84 9.60 -0.80
N VAL A 87 -5.71 8.73 -1.34
CA VAL A 87 -6.31 8.93 -2.67
C VAL A 87 -7.06 10.26 -2.73
N LEU A 88 -6.74 11.07 -3.74
CA LEU A 88 -7.41 12.34 -4.04
C LEU A 88 -8.66 12.05 -4.89
N GLY A 89 -9.65 11.42 -4.23
CA GLY A 89 -10.91 11.01 -4.85
C GLY A 89 -11.82 12.17 -5.24
N HIS A 90 -13.02 11.83 -5.70
CA HIS A 90 -13.99 12.80 -6.22
C HIS A 90 -14.27 13.96 -5.26
N ALA A 91 -14.60 13.66 -4.00
CA ALA A 91 -14.93 14.69 -3.01
C ALA A 91 -13.76 15.64 -2.75
N ALA A 92 -12.54 15.13 -2.58
CA ALA A 92 -11.34 15.93 -2.39
C ALA A 92 -11.04 16.87 -3.57
N ARG A 93 -11.57 16.59 -4.75
CA ARG A 93 -11.40 17.40 -5.97
C ARG A 93 -12.64 18.22 -6.33
N GLY A 94 -13.64 18.27 -5.44
CA GLY A 94 -14.86 19.04 -5.64
C GLY A 94 -15.87 18.42 -6.61
N PHE A 95 -15.80 17.09 -6.81
CA PHE A 95 -16.74 16.34 -7.62
C PHE A 95 -17.67 15.48 -6.75
N GLU A 96 -18.87 15.21 -7.26
CA GLU A 96 -19.76 14.25 -6.63
C GLU A 96 -19.16 12.84 -6.68
N PRO A 97 -19.19 12.08 -5.56
CA PRO A 97 -18.77 10.69 -5.54
C PRO A 97 -19.58 9.82 -6.54
N PRO A 98 -19.03 8.73 -7.08
CA PRO A 98 -19.70 7.90 -8.08
C PRO A 98 -21.00 7.24 -7.55
N PHE A 99 -21.12 7.07 -6.24
CA PHE A 99 -22.32 6.61 -5.53
C PHE A 99 -22.27 7.04 -4.06
N VAL A 100 -23.40 6.98 -3.37
CA VAL A 100 -23.49 7.33 -1.95
C VAL A 100 -22.67 6.35 -1.10
N GLY A 101 -21.72 6.85 -0.32
CA GLY A 101 -20.82 6.04 0.51
C GLY A 101 -19.60 5.50 -0.22
N ALA A 102 -19.34 5.96 -1.44
CA ALA A 102 -18.12 5.59 -2.18
C ALA A 102 -16.86 6.04 -1.42
N SER A 103 -15.88 5.15 -1.34
CA SER A 103 -14.53 5.47 -0.88
C SER A 103 -13.79 6.33 -1.91
N PRO A 104 -12.77 7.09 -1.51
CA PRO A 104 -11.96 7.91 -2.42
C PRO A 104 -11.40 7.17 -3.64
N GLY A 105 -11.10 5.87 -3.51
CA GLY A 105 -10.59 5.02 -4.60
C GLY A 105 -11.64 4.50 -5.58
N ASP A 106 -12.93 4.64 -5.27
CA ASP A 106 -14.00 4.12 -6.13
C ASP A 106 -14.20 4.96 -7.39
N GLY A 107 -14.59 4.30 -8.46
CA GLY A 107 -14.96 4.92 -9.71
C GLY A 107 -14.54 4.11 -10.94
N ASN A 108 -15.05 4.51 -12.10
CA ASN A 108 -14.74 3.90 -13.39
C ASN A 108 -14.21 4.92 -14.42
N ASP A 109 -13.91 6.14 -13.96
CA ASP A 109 -13.39 7.24 -14.75
C ASP A 109 -12.39 8.06 -13.90
N TYR A 110 -11.19 8.22 -14.40
CA TYR A 110 -10.08 8.90 -13.71
C TYR A 110 -9.92 10.38 -14.06
N ARG A 111 -10.89 11.01 -14.75
CA ARG A 111 -10.83 12.44 -15.08
C ARG A 111 -10.59 13.32 -13.85
N HIS A 112 -11.21 12.98 -12.73
CA HIS A 112 -11.06 13.74 -11.49
C HIS A 112 -9.60 13.82 -11.01
N LEU A 113 -8.73 12.86 -11.34
CA LEU A 113 -7.32 12.86 -10.93
C LEU A 113 -6.49 13.97 -11.60
N THR A 114 -6.98 14.55 -12.69
CA THR A 114 -6.28 15.59 -13.48
C THR A 114 -7.09 16.87 -13.64
N CYS A 115 -8.26 16.97 -13.02
CA CYS A 115 -9.16 18.11 -13.10
C CYS A 115 -9.55 18.59 -11.69
N GLY A 116 -10.30 19.71 -11.64
CA GLY A 116 -10.74 20.33 -10.41
C GLY A 116 -9.78 21.43 -9.94
N HIS A 117 -9.78 21.68 -8.63
CA HIS A 117 -9.00 22.76 -8.03
C HIS A 117 -7.59 22.34 -7.57
N LEU A 118 -7.22 21.08 -7.77
CA LEU A 118 -5.88 20.56 -7.48
C LEU A 118 -5.09 20.35 -8.77
N GLU A 119 -3.78 20.48 -8.68
CA GLU A 119 -2.89 19.98 -9.71
C GLU A 119 -3.07 18.46 -9.90
N PRO A 120 -2.65 17.89 -11.05
CA PRO A 120 -2.70 16.45 -11.25
C PRO A 120 -2.06 15.69 -10.09
N GLY A 121 -2.73 14.65 -9.60
CA GLY A 121 -2.23 13.86 -8.47
C GLY A 121 -3.13 12.65 -8.19
N LEU A 122 -2.53 11.46 -8.14
CA LEU A 122 -3.21 10.23 -7.73
C LEU A 122 -3.65 10.30 -6.28
N GLN A 123 -2.76 10.83 -5.45
CA GLN A 123 -2.88 10.80 -4.00
C GLN A 123 -1.99 11.87 -3.36
N THR A 124 -2.28 12.22 -2.11
CA THR A 124 -1.37 12.96 -1.23
C THR A 124 -0.01 12.28 -1.23
N GLY A 125 1.08 13.04 -1.33
CA GLY A 125 2.42 12.47 -1.49
C GLY A 125 2.88 12.34 -2.94
N PHE A 126 1.97 12.62 -3.93
CA PHE A 126 2.25 12.65 -5.36
C PHE A 126 1.52 13.81 -6.06
N CYS A 127 1.10 14.82 -5.32
CA CYS A 127 0.42 16.01 -5.79
C CYS A 127 1.09 17.26 -5.21
N GLU A 128 1.43 18.23 -6.08
CA GLU A 128 2.07 19.48 -5.66
C GLU A 128 1.17 20.27 -4.68
N SER A 129 -0.14 20.25 -4.90
CA SER A 129 -1.10 21.06 -4.14
C SER A 129 -1.29 20.64 -2.68
N THR A 130 -0.97 19.38 -2.31
CA THR A 130 -1.33 18.85 -0.99
C THR A 130 -0.17 18.75 -0.01
N GLY A 131 1.05 18.73 -0.50
CA GLY A 131 2.18 18.27 0.29
C GLY A 131 2.12 16.76 0.51
N GLY A 132 2.72 16.27 1.60
CA GLY A 132 2.75 14.85 1.95
C GLY A 132 3.33 14.60 3.33
N GLY A 133 3.27 13.36 3.79
CA GLY A 133 3.61 12.96 5.16
C GLY A 133 5.09 13.15 5.54
N TRP A 134 6.01 13.27 4.57
CA TRP A 134 7.41 13.54 4.87
C TRP A 134 7.67 15.03 5.07
N SER A 135 6.81 15.64 5.86
CA SER A 135 6.85 17.04 6.24
C SER A 135 6.32 17.24 7.65
N THR A 136 6.54 18.41 8.21
CA THR A 136 5.98 18.76 9.52
C THR A 136 4.51 19.17 9.45
N GLU A 137 4.02 19.53 8.26
CA GLU A 137 2.59 19.77 7.98
C GLU A 137 2.26 19.54 6.50
N PHE A 138 1.03 19.14 6.22
CA PHE A 138 0.45 19.06 4.89
C PHE A 138 -1.06 19.36 4.96
N VAL A 139 -1.77 19.33 3.83
CA VAL A 139 -3.22 19.57 3.81
C VAL A 139 -3.95 18.32 3.32
N ALA A 140 -5.12 18.06 3.90
CA ALA A 140 -5.98 16.95 3.54
C ALA A 140 -7.45 17.38 3.50
N HIS A 141 -8.23 16.74 2.65
CA HIS A 141 -9.68 16.91 2.66
C HIS A 141 -10.30 16.00 3.74
N PRO A 142 -11.38 16.41 4.43
CA PRO A 142 -12.01 15.58 5.46
C PRO A 142 -12.38 14.16 5.03
N SER A 143 -12.72 13.95 3.75
CA SER A 143 -13.01 12.62 3.21
C SER A 143 -11.80 11.66 3.18
N GLN A 144 -10.59 12.18 3.40
CA GLN A 144 -9.36 11.40 3.46
C GLN A 144 -8.95 11.06 4.90
N LEU A 145 -9.68 11.51 5.91
CA LEU A 145 -9.26 11.45 7.30
C LEU A 145 -10.13 10.49 8.11
N HIS A 146 -9.51 9.45 8.61
CA HIS A 146 -10.14 8.46 9.50
C HIS A 146 -9.65 8.67 10.93
N GLU A 147 -10.58 8.84 11.88
CA GLU A 147 -10.24 9.05 13.28
C GLU A 147 -9.61 7.79 13.89
N VAL A 148 -8.50 7.98 14.59
CA VAL A 148 -7.76 6.88 15.24
C VAL A 148 -8.35 6.60 16.60
N PRO A 149 -8.80 5.38 16.90
CA PRO A 149 -9.27 5.00 18.23
C PRO A 149 -8.22 5.23 19.32
N GLU A 150 -8.64 5.57 20.54
CA GLU A 150 -7.73 5.87 21.66
C GLU A 150 -6.79 4.70 21.99
N TRP A 151 -7.26 3.46 21.84
CA TRP A 151 -6.47 2.26 22.14
C TRP A 151 -5.34 2.00 21.14
N MET A 152 -5.38 2.59 19.96
CA MET A 152 -4.44 2.34 18.87
C MET A 152 -3.18 3.18 19.03
N SER A 153 -2.00 2.57 19.05
CA SER A 153 -0.71 3.28 19.02
C SER A 153 -0.46 3.99 17.68
N ASP A 154 0.47 4.94 17.65
CA ASP A 154 0.87 5.59 16.40
C ASP A 154 1.54 4.59 15.43
N GLU A 155 2.32 3.66 15.99
CA GLU A 155 2.99 2.61 15.23
C GLU A 155 2.00 1.65 14.56
N LEU A 156 0.87 1.36 15.22
CA LEU A 156 -0.22 0.60 14.62
C LEU A 156 -0.99 1.46 13.60
N ALA A 157 -1.32 2.69 13.95
CA ALA A 157 -2.11 3.59 13.11
C ALA A 157 -1.43 3.92 11.77
N VAL A 158 -0.10 4.10 11.73
CA VAL A 158 0.64 4.39 10.50
C VAL A 158 0.63 3.22 9.50
N THR A 159 0.25 2.01 9.96
CA THR A 159 0.13 0.83 9.08
C THR A 159 -1.25 0.69 8.44
N MET A 160 -2.22 1.52 8.80
CA MET A 160 -3.61 1.35 8.32
C MET A 160 -3.75 1.51 6.81
N GLU A 161 -2.95 2.39 6.20
CA GLU A 161 -2.95 2.55 4.75
C GLU A 161 -2.53 1.24 4.04
N PRO A 162 -1.34 0.65 4.28
CA PRO A 162 -1.01 -0.63 3.64
C PRO A 162 -1.92 -1.78 4.07
N VAL A 163 -2.50 -1.77 5.28
CA VAL A 163 -3.49 -2.77 5.70
C VAL A 163 -4.77 -2.65 4.87
N ALA A 164 -5.26 -1.43 4.61
CA ALA A 164 -6.41 -1.19 3.73
C ALA A 164 -6.15 -1.69 2.30
N GLY A 165 -4.95 -1.46 1.76
CA GLY A 165 -4.53 -2.02 0.47
C GLY A 165 -4.51 -3.56 0.47
N GLY A 166 -4.06 -4.18 1.57
CA GLY A 166 -4.10 -5.64 1.76
C GLY A 166 -5.52 -6.20 1.87
N VAL A 167 -6.43 -5.48 2.54
CA VAL A 167 -7.86 -5.81 2.60
C VAL A 167 -8.47 -5.79 1.20
N HIS A 168 -8.27 -4.70 0.46
CA HIS A 168 -8.75 -4.59 -0.91
C HIS A 168 -8.23 -5.73 -1.79
N ALA A 169 -6.93 -6.02 -1.71
CA ALA A 169 -6.32 -7.12 -2.46
C ALA A 169 -6.94 -8.49 -2.12
N ALA A 170 -7.14 -8.78 -0.85
CA ALA A 170 -7.71 -10.05 -0.39
C ALA A 170 -9.14 -10.26 -0.90
N LEU A 171 -9.99 -9.21 -0.84
CA LEU A 171 -11.38 -9.29 -1.29
C LEU A 171 -11.49 -9.27 -2.81
N ARG A 172 -10.65 -8.49 -3.50
CA ARG A 172 -10.57 -8.48 -4.96
C ARG A 172 -10.01 -9.77 -5.56
N ALA A 173 -9.25 -10.53 -4.79
CA ALA A 173 -8.72 -11.83 -5.20
C ALA A 173 -9.83 -12.83 -5.50
N GLY A 174 -11.04 -12.65 -4.92
CA GLY A 174 -12.20 -13.49 -5.19
C GLY A 174 -11.96 -14.94 -4.76
N VAL A 175 -11.50 -15.10 -3.52
CA VAL A 175 -11.21 -16.40 -2.92
C VAL A 175 -12.52 -17.08 -2.52
N ASP A 176 -12.76 -18.27 -3.07
CA ASP A 176 -13.88 -19.13 -2.71
C ASP A 176 -13.56 -19.98 -1.47
N ASP A 177 -14.61 -20.56 -0.85
CA ASP A 177 -14.45 -21.44 0.31
C ASP A 177 -13.60 -22.66 -0.03
N GLY A 178 -12.56 -22.87 0.75
CA GLY A 178 -11.65 -24.01 0.59
C GLY A 178 -10.52 -23.81 -0.44
N ASP A 179 -10.44 -22.68 -1.12
CA ASP A 179 -9.41 -22.38 -2.11
C ASP A 179 -7.98 -22.47 -1.54
N THR A 180 -7.06 -22.93 -2.37
CA THR A 180 -5.62 -22.83 -2.13
C THR A 180 -5.11 -21.52 -2.68
N VAL A 181 -4.61 -20.64 -1.80
CA VAL A 181 -4.05 -19.33 -2.16
C VAL A 181 -2.54 -19.35 -2.02
N ALA A 182 -1.82 -18.89 -3.05
CA ALA A 182 -0.38 -18.69 -3.00
C ALA A 182 -0.03 -17.21 -3.07
N VAL A 183 0.88 -16.74 -2.20
CA VAL A 183 1.34 -15.35 -2.17
C VAL A 183 2.83 -15.28 -2.50
N ILE A 184 3.19 -14.55 -3.54
CA ILE A 184 4.57 -14.29 -3.93
C ILE A 184 5.02 -12.97 -3.33
N GLY A 185 6.02 -13.04 -2.44
CA GLY A 185 6.56 -11.85 -1.77
C GLY A 185 5.94 -11.61 -0.39
N ALA A 186 6.80 -11.58 0.62
CA ALA A 186 6.47 -11.35 2.02
C ALA A 186 7.01 -9.97 2.50
N GLY A 187 6.91 -8.97 1.65
CA GLY A 187 7.04 -7.57 2.03
C GLY A 187 5.80 -7.07 2.77
N PRO A 188 5.73 -5.79 3.13
CA PRO A 188 4.57 -5.23 3.85
C PRO A 188 3.24 -5.63 3.20
N MET A 189 3.08 -5.41 1.89
CA MET A 189 1.83 -5.71 1.17
C MET A 189 1.47 -7.20 1.19
N GLY A 190 2.43 -8.10 0.95
CA GLY A 190 2.16 -9.54 1.02
C GLY A 190 1.75 -10.01 2.42
N LEU A 191 2.38 -9.47 3.46
CA LEU A 191 2.08 -9.81 4.85
C LEU A 191 0.68 -9.33 5.27
N VAL A 192 0.31 -8.08 4.98
CA VAL A 192 -1.02 -7.55 5.33
C VAL A 192 -2.13 -8.26 4.52
N THR A 193 -1.83 -8.65 3.28
CA THR A 193 -2.76 -9.43 2.46
C THR A 193 -3.00 -10.83 3.03
N VAL A 194 -1.96 -11.49 3.55
CA VAL A 194 -2.13 -12.79 4.25
C VAL A 194 -3.07 -12.65 5.44
N ALA A 195 -2.89 -11.61 6.26
CA ALA A 195 -3.79 -11.34 7.38
C ALA A 195 -5.23 -11.10 6.93
N ALA A 196 -5.42 -10.27 5.88
CA ALA A 196 -6.74 -9.99 5.34
C ALA A 196 -7.41 -11.25 4.76
N LEU A 197 -6.69 -12.07 3.99
CA LEU A 197 -7.18 -13.37 3.49
C LEU A 197 -7.65 -14.26 4.63
N ARG A 198 -6.87 -14.39 5.68
CA ARG A 198 -7.18 -15.26 6.81
C ARG A 198 -8.42 -14.84 7.58
N HIS A 199 -8.68 -13.53 7.69
CA HIS A 199 -9.74 -13.00 8.54
C HIS A 199 -11.00 -12.56 7.79
N LEU A 200 -10.92 -12.28 6.49
CA LEU A 200 -12.02 -11.73 5.70
C LEU A 200 -12.51 -12.65 4.58
N THR A 201 -11.76 -13.72 4.28
CA THR A 201 -12.13 -14.73 3.30
C THR A 201 -12.07 -16.14 3.92
N ALA A 202 -12.39 -17.18 3.16
CA ALA A 202 -12.45 -18.56 3.67
C ALA A 202 -11.50 -19.52 2.91
N PRO A 203 -10.19 -19.22 2.81
CA PRO A 203 -9.25 -20.10 2.10
C PRO A 203 -9.06 -21.41 2.85
N GLY A 204 -8.95 -22.51 2.12
CA GLY A 204 -8.55 -23.82 2.67
C GLY A 204 -7.09 -23.83 3.09
N SER A 205 -6.21 -23.13 2.35
CA SER A 205 -4.81 -22.94 2.73
C SER A 205 -4.20 -21.69 2.11
N ILE A 206 -3.32 -21.02 2.87
CA ILE A 206 -2.53 -19.87 2.44
C ILE A 206 -1.05 -20.24 2.47
N LEU A 207 -0.40 -20.21 1.30
CA LEU A 207 1.02 -20.48 1.13
C LEU A 207 1.76 -19.19 0.77
N ILE A 208 2.91 -18.90 1.39
CA ILE A 208 3.68 -17.69 1.09
C ILE A 208 5.17 -17.96 0.91
N GLY A 209 5.75 -17.32 -0.10
CA GLY A 209 7.18 -17.27 -0.34
C GLY A 209 7.84 -16.12 0.42
N ALA A 210 8.63 -16.43 1.48
CA ALA A 210 9.29 -15.46 2.34
C ALA A 210 10.81 -15.66 2.37
N LYS A 211 11.57 -14.61 2.02
CA LYS A 211 13.03 -14.68 1.87
C LYS A 211 13.76 -14.58 3.20
N TYR A 212 13.35 -13.65 4.06
CA TYR A 212 14.08 -13.29 5.28
C TYR A 212 13.42 -13.86 6.54
N PRO A 213 14.17 -14.11 7.63
CA PRO A 213 13.62 -14.70 8.87
C PRO A 213 12.43 -13.94 9.44
N ILE A 214 12.53 -12.60 9.55
CA ILE A 214 11.44 -11.76 10.06
C ILE A 214 10.18 -11.85 9.20
N GLN A 215 10.33 -11.96 7.87
CA GLN A 215 9.19 -12.15 6.97
C GLN A 215 8.49 -13.49 7.21
N ARG A 216 9.26 -14.56 7.48
CA ARG A 216 8.72 -15.90 7.76
C ARG A 216 7.98 -15.93 9.08
N GLU A 217 8.54 -15.28 10.11
CA GLU A 217 7.92 -15.15 11.41
C GLU A 217 6.57 -14.45 11.31
N LEU A 218 6.54 -13.25 10.73
CA LEU A 218 5.31 -12.47 10.57
C LEU A 218 4.29 -13.14 9.63
N ALA A 219 4.74 -13.80 8.57
CA ALA A 219 3.84 -14.52 7.68
C ALA A 219 3.08 -15.64 8.42
N ALA A 220 3.78 -16.39 9.27
CA ALA A 220 3.15 -17.43 10.09
C ALA A 220 2.20 -16.82 11.14
N GLU A 221 2.61 -15.74 11.81
CA GLU A 221 1.80 -15.05 12.81
C GLU A 221 0.54 -14.44 12.21
N PHE A 222 0.62 -13.90 10.98
CA PHE A 222 -0.50 -13.28 10.29
C PHE A 222 -1.43 -14.30 9.60
N GLY A 223 -1.14 -15.60 9.71
CA GLY A 223 -2.08 -16.65 9.36
C GLY A 223 -1.75 -17.45 8.09
N ALA A 224 -0.52 -17.42 7.58
CA ALA A 224 -0.11 -18.34 6.53
C ALA A 224 0.03 -19.78 7.09
N ASP A 225 -0.52 -20.75 6.37
CA ASP A 225 -0.42 -22.19 6.73
C ASP A 225 0.94 -22.78 6.34
N VAL A 226 1.49 -22.31 5.23
CA VAL A 226 2.79 -22.75 4.71
C VAL A 226 3.68 -21.56 4.39
N VAL A 227 4.78 -21.43 5.11
CA VAL A 227 5.81 -20.42 4.87
C VAL A 227 7.08 -21.10 4.39
N CYS A 228 7.54 -20.74 3.19
CA CYS A 228 8.72 -21.37 2.57
C CYS A 228 9.63 -20.32 1.91
N ALA A 229 10.83 -20.75 1.48
CA ALA A 229 11.68 -19.91 0.66
C ALA A 229 11.01 -19.62 -0.71
N PRO A 230 11.24 -18.45 -1.35
CA PRO A 230 10.58 -18.09 -2.60
C PRO A 230 10.74 -19.13 -3.71
N ASN A 231 11.91 -19.73 -3.82
CA ASN A 231 12.22 -20.79 -4.80
C ASN A 231 11.58 -22.16 -4.48
N GLU A 232 10.98 -22.31 -3.30
CA GLU A 232 10.27 -23.52 -2.87
C GLU A 232 8.74 -23.40 -3.02
N LEU A 233 8.21 -22.20 -3.26
CA LEU A 233 6.77 -21.94 -3.28
C LEU A 233 6.03 -22.79 -4.31
N ALA A 234 6.51 -22.88 -5.54
CA ALA A 234 5.91 -23.74 -6.58
C ALA A 234 5.85 -25.22 -6.15
N ARG A 235 6.88 -25.68 -5.43
CA ARG A 235 6.92 -27.03 -4.87
C ARG A 235 5.91 -27.20 -3.73
N ALA A 236 5.73 -26.18 -2.91
CA ALA A 236 4.75 -26.19 -1.84
C ALA A 236 3.32 -26.22 -2.40
N VAL A 237 3.01 -25.36 -3.39
CA VAL A 237 1.74 -25.37 -4.11
C VAL A 237 1.46 -26.73 -4.74
N ARG A 238 2.46 -27.32 -5.45
CA ARG A 238 2.33 -28.64 -6.04
C ARG A 238 1.92 -29.71 -5.02
N ARG A 239 2.49 -29.67 -3.81
CA ARG A 239 2.18 -30.63 -2.75
C ARG A 239 0.78 -30.41 -2.17
N ALA A 240 0.42 -29.16 -1.92
CA ALA A 240 -0.89 -28.79 -1.37
C ALA A 240 -2.04 -29.18 -2.31
N THR A 241 -1.83 -29.02 -3.63
CA THR A 241 -2.87 -29.27 -4.65
C THR A 241 -2.82 -30.65 -5.29
N GLY A 242 -1.84 -31.50 -4.95
CA GLY A 242 -1.65 -32.81 -5.59
C GLY A 242 -1.26 -32.74 -7.07
N SER A 243 -0.82 -31.57 -7.55
CA SER A 243 -0.43 -31.36 -8.95
C SER A 243 0.89 -32.03 -9.29
N PHE A 244 1.12 -32.34 -10.56
CA PHE A 244 2.41 -32.79 -11.06
C PHE A 244 3.01 -31.82 -12.09
N MET A 245 4.28 -32.00 -12.43
CA MET A 245 4.98 -31.12 -13.39
C MET A 245 4.70 -31.55 -14.84
N ILE A 246 4.42 -30.56 -15.68
CA ILE A 246 4.38 -30.67 -17.14
C ILE A 246 5.40 -29.64 -17.66
N GLY A 247 6.61 -30.06 -17.98
CA GLY A 247 7.71 -29.13 -18.26
C GLY A 247 7.99 -28.23 -17.04
N ASN A 248 7.84 -26.94 -17.22
CA ASN A 248 8.12 -25.92 -16.20
C ASN A 248 6.86 -25.41 -15.46
N HIS A 249 5.68 -25.98 -15.71
CA HIS A 249 4.43 -25.56 -15.07
C HIS A 249 3.69 -26.71 -14.41
N LEU A 250 2.76 -26.37 -13.53
CA LEU A 250 1.95 -27.36 -12.82
C LEU A 250 0.77 -27.83 -13.69
N SER A 251 0.41 -29.11 -13.59
CA SER A 251 -0.80 -29.66 -14.25
C SER A 251 -2.08 -29.02 -13.72
N GLY A 252 -2.13 -28.76 -12.42
CA GLY A 252 -3.12 -27.97 -11.68
C GLY A 252 -2.48 -26.68 -11.17
N GLY A 253 -2.49 -26.47 -9.86
CA GLY A 253 -1.91 -25.32 -9.18
C GLY A 253 -2.83 -24.74 -8.13
N ALA A 254 -2.48 -23.57 -7.59
CA ALA A 254 -3.31 -22.82 -6.68
C ALA A 254 -4.53 -22.21 -7.38
N ASP A 255 -5.63 -22.09 -6.68
CA ASP A 255 -6.86 -21.49 -7.17
C ASP A 255 -6.65 -19.99 -7.42
N VAL A 256 -5.98 -19.33 -6.48
CA VAL A 256 -5.60 -17.93 -6.55
C VAL A 256 -4.11 -17.78 -6.28
N VAL A 257 -3.42 -16.96 -7.10
CA VAL A 257 -2.03 -16.57 -6.86
C VAL A 257 -1.95 -15.06 -6.78
N ILE A 258 -1.41 -14.53 -5.68
CA ILE A 258 -1.24 -13.08 -5.48
C ILE A 258 0.24 -12.75 -5.66
N ASP A 259 0.54 -11.90 -6.64
CA ASP A 259 1.87 -11.34 -6.85
C ASP A 259 2.02 -9.98 -6.15
N ALA A 260 2.71 -9.97 -5.01
CA ALA A 260 3.03 -8.77 -4.24
C ALA A 260 4.46 -8.23 -4.54
N VAL A 261 5.04 -8.59 -5.70
CA VAL A 261 6.38 -8.17 -6.15
C VAL A 261 6.32 -7.32 -7.41
N GLY A 262 5.60 -7.76 -8.46
CA GLY A 262 5.39 -6.99 -9.69
C GLY A 262 6.52 -7.09 -10.72
N SER A 263 7.43 -8.07 -10.63
CA SER A 263 8.49 -8.28 -11.62
C SER A 263 8.06 -9.25 -12.73
N SER A 264 8.74 -9.22 -13.90
CA SER A 264 8.52 -10.21 -14.97
C SER A 264 8.60 -11.65 -14.44
N ASP A 265 9.61 -11.93 -13.59
CA ASP A 265 9.81 -13.26 -13.01
C ASP A 265 8.68 -13.66 -12.05
N SER A 266 8.23 -12.74 -11.17
CA SER A 266 7.16 -13.04 -10.21
C SER A 266 5.83 -13.26 -10.91
N ILE A 267 5.48 -12.46 -11.91
CA ILE A 267 4.26 -12.61 -12.70
C ILE A 267 4.29 -13.91 -13.51
N THR A 268 5.41 -14.23 -14.15
CA THR A 268 5.60 -15.50 -14.87
C THR A 268 5.42 -16.69 -13.93
N ASN A 269 6.02 -16.64 -12.74
CA ASN A 269 5.86 -17.68 -11.72
C ASN A 269 4.43 -17.78 -11.20
N ALA A 270 3.74 -16.64 -11.03
CA ALA A 270 2.34 -16.62 -10.62
C ALA A 270 1.44 -17.33 -11.63
N ILE A 271 1.59 -17.02 -12.92
CA ILE A 271 0.84 -17.69 -14.00
C ILE A 271 1.16 -19.19 -14.03
N ALA A 272 2.44 -19.58 -13.87
CA ALA A 272 2.86 -20.98 -13.90
C ALA A 272 2.34 -21.81 -12.70
N MET A 273 2.13 -21.18 -11.54
CA MET A 273 1.63 -21.84 -10.32
C MET A 273 0.09 -21.84 -10.23
N CYS A 274 -0.60 -20.97 -10.98
CA CYS A 274 -2.04 -20.90 -10.99
C CYS A 274 -2.65 -22.10 -11.73
N ARG A 275 -3.75 -22.66 -11.23
CA ARG A 275 -4.48 -23.71 -11.93
C ARG A 275 -5.13 -23.20 -13.23
N PRO A 276 -5.49 -24.09 -14.19
CA PRO A 276 -6.39 -23.69 -15.27
C PRO A 276 -7.69 -23.08 -14.72
N ARG A 277 -8.13 -21.98 -15.33
CA ARG A 277 -9.30 -21.18 -14.89
C ARG A 277 -9.19 -20.64 -13.46
N GLY A 278 -7.98 -20.51 -12.95
CA GLY A 278 -7.70 -19.83 -11.70
C GLY A 278 -7.43 -18.35 -11.92
N ARG A 279 -7.07 -17.64 -10.84
CA ARG A 279 -6.86 -16.20 -10.87
C ARG A 279 -5.48 -15.81 -10.39
N VAL A 280 -4.84 -14.90 -11.10
CA VAL A 280 -3.61 -14.21 -10.69
C VAL A 280 -3.96 -12.76 -10.38
N LEU A 281 -3.70 -12.32 -9.14
CA LEU A 281 -3.87 -10.94 -8.72
C LEU A 281 -2.52 -10.22 -8.71
N LEU A 282 -2.41 -9.12 -9.44
CA LEU A 282 -1.27 -8.22 -9.42
C LEU A 282 -1.47 -7.16 -8.34
N LEU A 283 -0.75 -7.28 -7.25
CA LEU A 283 -0.70 -6.34 -6.12
C LEU A 283 0.62 -5.57 -6.10
N GLY A 284 1.74 -6.22 -6.42
CA GLY A 284 3.00 -5.53 -6.64
C GLY A 284 2.88 -4.55 -7.81
N MET A 285 3.57 -3.42 -7.74
CA MET A 285 3.51 -2.39 -8.81
C MET A 285 4.30 -2.84 -10.05
N PRO A 286 3.69 -3.51 -11.04
CA PRO A 286 4.39 -3.85 -12.26
C PRO A 286 4.60 -2.59 -13.09
N GLY A 287 5.83 -2.43 -13.60
CA GLY A 287 6.12 -1.45 -14.64
C GLY A 287 5.91 -2.06 -16.04
N ALA A 288 6.76 -1.66 -16.99
CA ALA A 288 6.85 -2.35 -18.27
C ALA A 288 7.55 -3.70 -18.06
N VAL A 289 6.85 -4.79 -18.36
CA VAL A 289 7.33 -6.17 -18.17
C VAL A 289 7.26 -6.96 -19.47
N ASP A 290 8.19 -7.90 -19.67
CA ASP A 290 8.20 -8.83 -20.79
C ASP A 290 7.65 -10.18 -20.32
N LEU A 291 6.54 -10.64 -20.92
CA LEU A 291 5.81 -11.84 -20.53
C LEU A 291 5.43 -12.70 -21.73
N ASP A 292 5.62 -14.03 -21.60
CA ASP A 292 4.94 -15.00 -22.47
C ASP A 292 3.50 -15.21 -21.96
N LEU A 293 2.54 -14.70 -22.70
CA LEU A 293 1.11 -14.82 -22.39
C LEU A 293 0.49 -16.14 -22.84
N THR A 294 1.24 -17.03 -23.49
CA THR A 294 0.74 -18.35 -23.95
C THR A 294 0.13 -19.18 -22.81
N PRO A 295 0.78 -19.30 -21.63
CA PRO A 295 0.18 -20.03 -20.50
C PRO A 295 -1.11 -19.39 -19.99
N LEU A 296 -1.19 -18.05 -19.94
CA LEU A 296 -2.39 -17.34 -19.52
C LEU A 296 -3.58 -17.65 -20.45
N TRP A 297 -3.37 -17.50 -21.77
CA TRP A 297 -4.37 -17.80 -22.79
C TRP A 297 -4.77 -19.28 -22.80
N HIS A 298 -3.78 -20.18 -22.84
CA HIS A 298 -4.04 -21.62 -22.95
C HIS A 298 -4.77 -22.21 -21.72
N ARG A 299 -4.46 -21.69 -20.53
CA ARG A 299 -5.06 -22.16 -19.27
C ARG A 299 -6.33 -21.40 -18.90
N GLU A 300 -6.75 -20.42 -19.70
CA GLU A 300 -7.91 -19.57 -19.42
C GLU A 300 -7.80 -18.92 -18.02
N THR A 301 -6.57 -18.53 -17.62
CA THR A 301 -6.31 -17.92 -16.31
C THR A 301 -6.68 -16.44 -16.35
N GLU A 302 -7.37 -15.96 -15.32
CA GLU A 302 -7.65 -14.53 -15.16
C GLU A 302 -6.42 -13.80 -14.62
N LEU A 303 -6.11 -12.61 -15.18
CA LEU A 303 -5.11 -11.69 -14.65
C LEU A 303 -5.81 -10.41 -14.23
N VAL A 304 -5.80 -10.10 -12.93
CA VAL A 304 -6.57 -9.01 -12.32
C VAL A 304 -5.64 -8.08 -11.56
N GLY A 305 -5.81 -6.77 -11.72
CA GLY A 305 -5.10 -5.77 -10.93
C GLY A 305 -5.82 -5.46 -9.61
N SER A 306 -5.04 -5.12 -8.58
CA SER A 306 -5.51 -4.53 -7.33
C SER A 306 -4.71 -3.26 -7.06
N TYR A 307 -5.41 -2.14 -6.89
CA TYR A 307 -4.81 -0.83 -6.70
C TYR A 307 -5.55 -0.06 -5.61
N THR A 308 -4.81 0.47 -4.65
CA THR A 308 -5.32 1.25 -3.52
C THR A 308 -6.44 0.55 -2.72
N TYR A 309 -7.56 1.19 -2.55
CA TYR A 309 -8.68 0.82 -1.68
C TYR A 309 -10.00 1.17 -2.34
N GLY A 310 -11.09 0.65 -1.80
CA GLY A 310 -12.44 0.92 -2.30
C GLY A 310 -13.51 0.57 -1.29
N THR A 311 -14.74 0.53 -1.77
CA THR A 311 -15.88 -0.02 -1.04
C THR A 311 -15.98 -1.52 -1.32
N GLU A 312 -15.87 -2.32 -0.28
CA GLU A 312 -15.80 -3.76 -0.32
C GLU A 312 -17.14 -4.41 -0.01
N THR A 313 -17.36 -5.60 -0.57
CA THR A 313 -18.48 -6.46 -0.20
C THR A 313 -17.96 -7.74 0.43
N LEU A 314 -18.36 -8.00 1.67
CA LEU A 314 -17.97 -9.20 2.42
C LEU A 314 -18.86 -10.40 2.07
N LEU A 315 -18.42 -11.61 2.49
CA LEU A 315 -19.15 -12.87 2.25
C LEU A 315 -20.59 -12.89 2.82
N ASP A 316 -20.82 -12.13 3.89
CA ASP A 316 -22.15 -11.97 4.51
C ASP A 316 -23.04 -10.92 3.82
N GLY A 317 -22.55 -10.27 2.77
CA GLY A 317 -23.23 -9.22 2.03
C GLY A 317 -23.10 -7.83 2.63
N ARG A 318 -22.40 -7.65 3.75
CA ARG A 318 -22.09 -6.34 4.32
C ARG A 318 -21.14 -5.58 3.39
N THR A 319 -21.37 -4.29 3.22
CA THR A 319 -20.45 -3.37 2.54
C THR A 319 -19.75 -2.48 3.56
N ALA A 320 -18.46 -2.25 3.37
CA ALA A 320 -17.64 -1.37 4.19
C ALA A 320 -16.47 -0.84 3.38
N SER A 321 -15.87 0.29 3.76
CA SER A 321 -14.63 0.73 3.12
C SER A 321 -13.46 -0.18 3.51
N SER A 322 -12.44 -0.24 2.65
CA SER A 322 -11.20 -0.98 2.97
C SER A 322 -10.57 -0.45 4.26
N PHE A 323 -10.68 0.85 4.56
CA PHE A 323 -10.16 1.45 5.81
C PHE A 323 -10.96 1.03 7.04
N GLU A 324 -12.31 0.99 6.98
CA GLU A 324 -13.13 0.47 8.08
C GLU A 324 -12.72 -0.97 8.42
N LEU A 325 -12.56 -1.82 7.41
CA LEU A 325 -12.13 -3.19 7.59
C LEU A 325 -10.68 -3.30 8.10
N ALA A 326 -9.79 -2.38 7.70
CA ALA A 326 -8.42 -2.31 8.22
C ALA A 326 -8.42 -2.00 9.72
N PHE A 327 -9.23 -1.05 10.19
CA PHE A 327 -9.38 -0.76 11.63
C PHE A 327 -9.98 -1.95 12.41
N GLU A 328 -10.98 -2.65 11.85
CA GLU A 328 -11.51 -3.88 12.46
C GLU A 328 -10.44 -4.98 12.57
N LEU A 329 -9.60 -5.11 11.56
CA LEU A 329 -8.54 -6.12 11.49
C LEU A 329 -7.39 -5.79 12.45
N ALA A 330 -7.06 -4.51 12.64
CA ALA A 330 -6.05 -4.04 13.59
C ALA A 330 -6.36 -4.41 15.04
N GLY A 331 -7.63 -4.63 15.39
CA GLY A 331 -8.02 -5.16 16.69
C GLY A 331 -7.71 -6.65 16.90
N LYS A 332 -7.29 -7.36 15.84
CA LYS A 332 -7.05 -8.82 15.86
C LYS A 332 -5.62 -9.20 15.51
N VAL A 333 -4.92 -8.37 14.74
CA VAL A 333 -3.58 -8.65 14.20
C VAL A 333 -2.62 -7.54 14.61
N PRO A 334 -1.43 -7.87 15.15
CA PRO A 334 -0.47 -6.88 15.64
C PRO A 334 0.35 -6.26 14.50
N PHE A 335 -0.26 -5.41 13.67
CA PHE A 335 0.40 -4.79 12.53
C PHE A 335 1.48 -3.76 12.91
N ASP A 336 1.50 -3.26 14.16
CA ASP A 336 2.59 -2.45 14.71
C ASP A 336 3.95 -3.16 14.60
N ARG A 337 3.99 -4.50 14.61
CA ARG A 337 5.19 -5.31 14.37
C ARG A 337 5.80 -5.11 12.97
N LEU A 338 5.07 -4.54 12.03
CA LEU A 338 5.62 -4.17 10.72
C LEU A 338 6.62 -3.02 10.85
N ILE A 339 6.44 -2.10 11.80
CA ILE A 339 7.34 -0.95 11.99
C ILE A 339 8.62 -1.42 12.68
N SER A 340 9.68 -1.54 11.91
CA SER A 340 10.96 -2.08 12.38
C SER A 340 11.94 -1.00 12.84
N ALA A 341 11.81 0.22 12.34
CA ALA A 341 12.65 1.36 12.70
C ALA A 341 11.97 2.69 12.40
N THR A 342 12.30 3.70 13.20
CA THR A 342 11.88 5.09 12.97
C THR A 342 13.07 6.04 12.92
N TYR A 343 12.98 7.11 12.16
CA TYR A 343 14.01 8.11 11.97
C TYR A 343 13.44 9.53 12.02
N PRO A 344 14.13 10.51 12.60
CA PRO A 344 13.76 11.92 12.41
C PRO A 344 13.93 12.31 10.94
N LEU A 345 13.14 13.27 10.46
CA LEU A 345 13.14 13.70 9.06
C LEU A 345 14.55 14.15 8.58
N ALA A 346 15.33 14.80 9.45
CA ALA A 346 16.69 15.22 9.16
C ALA A 346 17.64 14.06 8.77
N ARG A 347 17.32 12.81 9.14
CA ARG A 347 18.08 11.61 8.77
C ARG A 347 17.46 10.86 7.59
N TYR A 348 16.83 11.56 6.66
CA TYR A 348 16.09 10.97 5.55
C TYR A 348 16.94 10.04 4.66
N VAL A 349 18.21 10.36 4.41
CA VAL A 349 19.10 9.51 3.61
C VAL A 349 19.28 8.14 4.24
N GLU A 350 19.48 8.10 5.57
CA GLU A 350 19.62 6.84 6.30
C GLU A 350 18.32 6.05 6.34
N ALA A 351 17.19 6.74 6.55
CA ALA A 351 15.85 6.13 6.57
C ALA A 351 15.53 5.48 5.22
N ILE A 352 15.73 6.20 4.12
CA ILE A 352 15.49 5.71 2.75
C ILE A 352 16.40 4.53 2.42
N THR A 353 17.70 4.64 2.76
CA THR A 353 18.66 3.53 2.57
C THR A 353 18.24 2.29 3.38
N HIS A 354 17.81 2.48 4.64
CA HIS A 354 17.33 1.36 5.45
C HIS A 354 16.05 0.74 4.85
N ALA A 355 15.11 1.55 4.41
CA ALA A 355 13.88 1.06 3.77
C ALA A 355 14.16 0.29 2.47
N GLY A 356 15.08 0.76 1.62
CA GLY A 356 15.50 0.07 0.39
C GLY A 356 16.17 -1.28 0.65
N GLU A 357 16.83 -1.44 1.80
CA GLU A 357 17.52 -2.65 2.22
C GLU A 357 16.79 -3.41 3.34
N ALA A 358 15.53 -3.06 3.65
CA ALA A 358 14.81 -3.50 4.85
C ALA A 358 14.93 -5.00 5.12
N GLY A 359 14.60 -5.84 4.15
CA GLY A 359 14.63 -7.29 4.33
C GLY A 359 16.02 -7.83 4.69
N SER A 360 17.09 -7.35 4.05
CA SER A 360 18.46 -7.76 4.33
C SER A 360 18.96 -7.28 5.70
N ARG A 361 18.37 -6.22 6.22
CA ARG A 361 18.63 -5.65 7.55
C ARG A 361 17.73 -6.19 8.65
N GLY A 362 16.86 -7.18 8.34
CA GLY A 362 15.93 -7.74 9.30
C GLY A 362 14.76 -6.80 9.64
N ALA A 363 14.43 -5.91 8.73
CA ALA A 363 13.32 -4.96 8.84
C ALA A 363 12.21 -5.26 7.83
N ILE A 364 11.00 -4.78 8.11
CA ILE A 364 9.85 -4.85 7.20
C ILE A 364 9.50 -3.44 6.69
N LYS A 365 9.21 -2.52 7.59
CA LYS A 365 8.83 -1.14 7.28
C LYS A 365 9.62 -0.15 8.14
N VAL A 366 9.98 0.95 7.52
CA VAL A 366 10.65 2.10 8.15
C VAL A 366 9.72 3.30 8.09
N ALA A 367 9.71 4.13 9.11
CA ALA A 367 8.91 5.35 9.14
C ALA A 367 9.73 6.56 9.63
N PHE A 368 9.30 7.75 9.25
CA PHE A 368 9.76 9.00 9.87
C PHE A 368 8.98 9.24 11.16
N ASP A 369 9.68 9.64 12.21
CA ASP A 369 9.10 10.09 13.49
C ASP A 369 9.16 11.61 13.57
N LEU A 370 8.01 12.24 13.44
CA LEU A 370 7.82 13.68 13.39
C LEU A 370 7.23 14.25 14.70
N ARG A 371 7.01 13.40 15.71
CA ARG A 371 6.37 13.78 16.97
C ARG A 371 7.14 14.88 17.73
N ASN A 372 8.46 14.89 17.64
CA ASN A 372 9.30 15.92 18.26
C ASN A 372 9.49 17.18 17.39
N GLU A 373 9.27 17.09 16.08
CA GLU A 373 9.41 18.19 15.14
C GLU A 373 8.13 19.04 15.07
N ARG A 374 6.97 18.45 15.37
CA ARG A 374 5.65 19.09 15.42
C ARG A 374 5.53 20.28 16.36
N ARG A 375 6.21 20.25 17.50
CA ARG A 375 6.09 21.28 18.56
C ARG A 375 6.42 22.70 18.08
N ARG A 376 7.02 22.84 16.89
CA ARG A 376 7.32 24.13 16.27
C ARG A 376 6.19 24.66 15.38
N GLY A 377 5.15 23.85 15.07
CA GLY A 377 4.11 24.16 14.08
C GLY A 377 2.68 24.25 14.62
N LEU A 378 2.36 23.61 15.75
CA LEU A 378 1.01 23.69 16.33
C LEU A 378 0.76 25.07 16.93
N PRO A 379 -0.43 25.69 16.72
CA PRO A 379 -0.85 26.82 17.50
C PRO A 379 -0.86 26.42 18.98
N ASP A 380 -0.36 27.31 19.86
CA ASP A 380 -0.44 27.14 21.32
C ASP A 380 -1.92 26.95 21.70
N THR A 381 -2.24 25.76 22.25
CA THR A 381 -3.59 25.45 22.80
C THR A 381 -3.80 26.16 24.13
#